data_dd4a4a2376f27525e816ffbd1eb76fe1
#
_entry.id   dd4a4a2376f27525e816ffbd1eb76fe1
#
_cell.length_a   1.000
_cell.length_b   1.000
_cell.length_c   1.000
_cell.angle_alpha   90.00
_cell.angle_beta   90.00
_cell.angle_gamma   90.00
#
_symmetry.space_group_name_H-M   'P 1'
#
loop_
_entity.id
_entity.type
_entity.pdbx_description
1 polymer ?
#
loop_
_entity_poly.entity_id
_entity_poly.type
_entity_poly.pdbx_seq_one_letter_code
_entity_poly.pdbx_strand_id
1 'polypeptide(L)'
;MDLATIERAIDSLEDFPGRVGCMGGEPVLHKQFSEVLDLFERKLPPERREFWTAGFRWGEYSDRIKAVFPRINYNDHVLDGGRHTPMLIAINEVCDDEDLRAHLISNCGFQSHWSASITPKGGFFCEIAASLDWLFDGPGGYPIEPGWWNKTPSDFQDQVAEYCGKCSGAIPMPAFSDGQGARNGHVADYISPGNVELLRQRGSPKVLGGHYRVWTQKVDQDWVDNYKDRNLRSFRDFEAFSPEDVAKQAASM
;
A
#
# COMPACT_ATOMS: atom_id res chain seq x y z
N MET A 1 14.01 1.46 6.90
CA MET A 1 14.91 2.61 6.60
C MET A 1 15.75 2.93 7.82
N ASP A 2 16.98 3.42 7.66
CA ASP A 2 17.70 4.06 8.76
C ASP A 2 17.22 5.51 8.94
N LEU A 3 17.56 6.12 10.09
CA LEU A 3 17.14 7.48 10.43
C LEU A 3 17.63 8.52 9.41
N ALA A 4 18.84 8.38 8.91
CA ALA A 4 19.39 9.31 7.92
C ALA A 4 18.61 9.28 6.60
N THR A 5 18.16 8.10 6.19
CA THR A 5 17.30 7.95 5.01
C THR A 5 15.89 8.52 5.27
N ILE A 6 15.32 8.31 6.46
CA ILE A 6 14.03 8.92 6.84
C ILE A 6 14.14 10.44 6.84
N GLU A 7 15.22 10.98 7.40
CA GLU A 7 15.45 12.42 7.44
C GLU A 7 15.55 13.02 6.03
N ARG A 8 16.36 12.42 5.14
CA ARG A 8 16.45 12.85 3.73
C ARG A 8 15.08 12.73 3.00
N ALA A 9 14.32 11.67 3.29
CA ALA A 9 12.99 11.51 2.73
C ALA A 9 12.05 12.66 3.12
N ILE A 10 12.05 13.05 4.39
CA ILE A 10 11.25 14.18 4.88
C ILE A 10 11.74 15.50 4.24
N ASP A 11 13.05 15.72 4.18
CA ASP A 11 13.64 16.93 3.59
C ASP A 11 13.31 17.07 2.11
N SER A 12 13.25 15.96 1.38
CA SER A 12 12.87 15.97 -0.04
C SER A 12 11.44 16.42 -0.30
N LEU A 13 10.60 16.45 0.74
CA LEU A 13 9.20 16.84 0.71
C LEU A 13 8.95 18.25 1.25
N GLU A 14 9.97 19.11 1.35
CA GLU A 14 9.86 20.44 1.94
C GLU A 14 8.68 21.25 1.36
N ASP A 15 8.58 21.34 0.04
CA ASP A 15 7.55 22.07 -0.68
C ASP A 15 6.33 21.22 -1.07
N PHE A 16 6.27 19.95 -0.68
CA PHE A 16 5.13 19.10 -0.96
C PHE A 16 3.90 19.61 -0.18
N PRO A 17 2.77 19.92 -0.86
CA PRO A 17 1.63 20.56 -0.21
C PRO A 17 0.77 19.61 0.64
N GLY A 18 0.96 18.30 0.48
CA GLY A 18 0.17 17.27 1.14
C GLY A 18 0.71 16.83 2.49
N ARG A 19 0.05 15.83 3.06
CA ARG A 19 0.50 15.17 4.28
C ARG A 19 1.60 14.15 4.00
N VAL A 20 2.47 13.99 4.97
CA VAL A 20 3.55 13.01 4.95
C VAL A 20 3.19 11.89 5.93
N GLY A 21 2.91 10.71 5.40
CA GLY A 21 2.51 9.55 6.17
C GLY A 21 3.73 8.77 6.69
N CYS A 22 3.77 8.54 7.99
CA CYS A 22 4.63 7.52 8.57
C CYS A 22 3.91 6.18 8.49
N MET A 23 4.31 5.35 7.54
CA MET A 23 3.73 4.01 7.33
C MET A 23 4.82 2.98 7.01
N GLY A 24 4.44 1.75 6.90
CA GLY A 24 5.30 0.63 6.58
C GLY A 24 4.53 -0.65 6.80
N GLY A 25 5.17 -1.80 7.09
CA GLY A 25 4.43 -2.95 7.60
C GLY A 25 3.75 -2.57 8.92
N GLU A 26 4.54 -2.14 9.91
CA GLU A 26 4.04 -1.53 11.14
C GLU A 26 5.17 -0.62 11.68
N PRO A 27 4.96 0.72 11.73
CA PRO A 27 6.02 1.67 12.08
C PRO A 27 6.62 1.46 13.48
N VAL A 28 5.81 1.05 14.45
CA VAL A 28 6.29 0.83 15.83
C VAL A 28 7.30 -0.31 15.96
N LEU A 29 7.45 -1.15 14.93
CA LEU A 29 8.50 -2.18 14.87
C LEU A 29 9.86 -1.63 14.50
N HIS A 30 9.96 -0.36 14.10
CA HIS A 30 11.25 0.26 13.83
C HIS A 30 12.10 0.31 15.10
N LYS A 31 13.36 -0.11 15.03
CA LYS A 31 14.25 -0.21 16.20
C LYS A 31 14.47 1.12 16.91
N GLN A 32 14.39 2.21 16.17
CA GLN A 32 14.57 3.59 16.65
C GLN A 32 13.26 4.36 16.45
N PHE A 33 12.13 3.78 16.87
CA PHE A 33 10.83 4.38 16.62
C PHE A 33 10.66 5.74 17.32
N SER A 34 11.18 5.89 18.54
CA SER A 34 11.13 7.17 19.25
C SER A 34 11.84 8.29 18.49
N GLU A 35 13.01 8.00 17.92
CA GLU A 35 13.77 8.95 17.11
C GLU A 35 13.08 9.26 15.78
N VAL A 36 12.31 8.30 15.22
CA VAL A 36 11.45 8.56 14.06
C VAL A 36 10.35 9.57 14.42
N LEU A 37 9.70 9.41 15.58
CA LEU A 37 8.71 10.37 16.08
C LEU A 37 9.33 11.77 16.24
N ASP A 38 10.53 11.86 16.82
CA ASP A 38 11.24 13.12 17.00
C ASP A 38 11.62 13.79 15.66
N LEU A 39 11.95 13.00 14.63
CA LEU A 39 12.19 13.52 13.27
C LEU A 39 10.94 14.16 12.68
N PHE A 40 9.79 13.46 12.74
CA PHE A 40 8.53 14.00 12.26
C PHE A 40 8.13 15.27 13.01
N GLU A 41 8.26 15.27 14.33
CA GLU A 41 7.94 16.42 15.18
C GLU A 41 8.81 17.64 14.87
N ARG A 42 10.10 17.44 14.66
CA ARG A 42 11.05 18.51 14.39
C ARG A 42 10.95 19.08 12.97
N LYS A 43 10.69 18.22 11.98
CA LYS A 43 10.83 18.58 10.57
C LYS A 43 9.54 18.98 9.87
N LEU A 44 8.41 18.59 10.39
CA LEU A 44 7.12 18.84 9.75
C LEU A 44 6.18 19.59 10.70
N PRO A 45 5.37 20.53 10.21
CA PRO A 45 4.32 21.12 11.02
C PRO A 45 3.20 20.08 11.28
N PRO A 46 2.45 20.19 12.39
CA PRO A 46 1.47 19.18 12.80
C PRO A 46 0.46 18.78 11.72
N GLU A 47 -0.07 19.75 10.98
CA GLU A 47 -1.08 19.55 9.94
C GLU A 47 -0.59 18.71 8.75
N ARG A 48 0.72 18.55 8.61
CA ARG A 48 1.34 17.73 7.57
C ARG A 48 1.71 16.33 8.03
N ARG A 49 1.49 15.98 9.29
CA ARG A 49 1.89 14.69 9.86
C ARG A 49 0.71 13.73 9.85
N GLU A 50 0.95 12.54 9.36
CA GLU A 50 -0.02 11.45 9.32
C GLU A 50 0.62 10.12 9.72
N PHE A 51 -0.09 9.30 10.49
CA PHE A 51 0.40 8.02 10.97
C PHE A 51 -0.53 6.89 10.55
N TRP A 52 0.05 5.79 10.09
CA TRP A 52 -0.68 4.60 9.67
C TRP A 52 -0.24 3.40 10.50
N THR A 53 -1.18 2.68 11.13
CA THR A 53 -0.88 1.57 12.03
C THR A 53 -1.97 0.52 12.05
N ALA A 54 -1.61 -0.73 12.28
CA ALA A 54 -2.53 -1.80 12.67
C ALA A 54 -2.71 -1.91 14.20
N GLY A 55 -2.18 -0.95 14.96
CA GLY A 55 -2.34 -0.88 16.42
C GLY A 55 -1.41 -1.80 17.22
N PHE A 56 -0.36 -2.36 16.60
CA PHE A 56 0.60 -3.16 17.34
C PHE A 56 1.29 -2.31 18.42
N ARG A 57 1.40 -2.84 19.64
CA ARG A 57 1.96 -2.13 20.82
C ARG A 57 1.32 -0.77 21.10
N TRP A 58 0.05 -0.60 20.75
CA TRP A 58 -0.67 0.67 20.90
C TRP A 58 -0.64 1.19 22.34
N GLY A 59 -0.84 0.32 23.33
CA GLY A 59 -0.81 0.70 24.75
C GLY A 59 0.53 1.28 25.22
N GLU A 60 1.62 1.00 24.50
CA GLU A 60 2.96 1.50 24.86
C GLU A 60 3.27 2.86 24.20
N TYR A 61 2.80 3.06 22.96
CA TYR A 61 3.21 4.22 22.16
C TYR A 61 2.09 5.23 21.87
N SER A 62 0.84 4.91 22.20
CA SER A 62 -0.32 5.71 21.81
C SER A 62 -0.23 7.18 22.21
N ASP A 63 0.20 7.49 23.43
CA ASP A 63 0.27 8.86 23.92
C ASP A 63 1.32 9.67 23.12
N ARG A 64 2.47 9.08 22.84
CA ARG A 64 3.51 9.75 22.05
C ARG A 64 3.11 9.88 20.58
N ILE A 65 2.49 8.86 19.99
CA ILE A 65 1.94 8.91 18.62
C ILE A 65 0.90 10.04 18.51
N LYS A 66 -0.06 10.11 19.42
CA LYS A 66 -1.11 11.14 19.44
C LYS A 66 -0.53 12.56 19.62
N ALA A 67 0.56 12.69 20.39
CA ALA A 67 1.21 13.98 20.57
C ALA A 67 1.88 14.47 19.28
N VAL A 68 2.45 13.56 18.47
CA VAL A 68 3.18 13.90 17.25
C VAL A 68 2.27 14.00 16.02
N PHE A 69 1.29 13.10 15.91
CA PHE A 69 0.44 12.96 14.73
C PHE A 69 -1.02 13.30 15.04
N PRO A 70 -1.49 14.47 14.58
CA PRO A 70 -2.91 14.83 14.73
C PRO A 70 -3.85 13.94 13.93
N ARG A 71 -3.34 13.27 12.88
CA ARG A 71 -4.08 12.33 12.05
C ARG A 71 -3.48 10.94 12.16
N ILE A 72 -4.31 9.99 12.58
CA ILE A 72 -3.95 8.58 12.73
C ILE A 72 -4.94 7.76 11.92
N ASN A 73 -4.42 6.96 10.99
CA ASN A 73 -5.20 6.02 10.20
C ASN A 73 -4.97 4.62 10.77
N TYR A 74 -6.04 4.05 11.26
CA TYR A 74 -6.03 2.70 11.81
C TYR A 74 -6.51 1.71 10.76
N ASN A 75 -5.65 0.76 10.41
CA ASN A 75 -5.97 -0.32 9.49
C ASN A 75 -6.23 -1.59 10.30
N ASP A 76 -7.51 -1.87 10.56
CA ASP A 76 -7.92 -3.07 11.29
C ASP A 76 -8.14 -4.24 10.33
N HIS A 77 -7.16 -5.12 10.25
CA HIS A 77 -7.26 -6.35 9.47
C HIS A 77 -8.23 -7.39 10.08
N VAL A 78 -8.74 -7.18 11.28
CA VAL A 78 -9.61 -8.13 11.98
C VAL A 78 -11.09 -7.83 11.76
N LEU A 79 -11.49 -6.56 11.82
CA LEU A 79 -12.89 -6.15 11.68
C LEU A 79 -13.47 -6.47 10.30
N ASP A 80 -12.69 -6.38 9.25
CA ASP A 80 -13.13 -6.73 7.89
C ASP A 80 -13.17 -8.25 7.63
N GLY A 81 -12.99 -9.07 8.66
CA GLY A 81 -12.99 -10.53 8.53
C GLY A 81 -11.88 -11.05 7.63
N GLY A 82 -10.76 -10.34 7.55
CA GLY A 82 -9.63 -10.67 6.68
C GLY A 82 -9.89 -10.42 5.19
N ARG A 83 -10.88 -9.61 4.86
CA ARG A 83 -11.14 -9.23 3.46
C ARG A 83 -10.10 -8.26 2.96
N HIS A 84 -9.55 -8.54 1.79
CA HIS A 84 -8.66 -7.61 1.10
C HIS A 84 -8.79 -7.77 -0.42
N THR A 85 -8.38 -6.73 -1.14
CA THR A 85 -8.26 -6.79 -2.59
C THR A 85 -6.87 -7.33 -2.93
N PRO A 86 -6.75 -8.43 -3.69
CA PRO A 86 -5.45 -8.98 -4.05
C PRO A 86 -4.71 -8.01 -4.97
N MET A 87 -3.41 -7.80 -4.71
CA MET A 87 -2.56 -6.91 -5.51
C MET A 87 -1.54 -7.67 -6.38
N LEU A 88 -1.44 -8.98 -6.22
CA LEU A 88 -0.44 -9.82 -6.91
C LEU A 88 -1.01 -10.59 -8.11
N ILE A 89 -2.14 -10.16 -8.65
CA ILE A 89 -2.68 -10.68 -9.91
C ILE A 89 -2.17 -9.79 -11.04
N ALA A 90 -1.26 -10.31 -11.86
CA ALA A 90 -0.68 -9.56 -12.97
C ALA A 90 -1.73 -9.28 -14.05
N ILE A 91 -2.07 -8.02 -14.27
CA ILE A 91 -3.05 -7.64 -15.29
C ILE A 91 -2.63 -8.14 -16.68
N ASN A 92 -1.32 -8.22 -16.96
CA ASN A 92 -0.79 -8.75 -18.22
C ASN A 92 -1.10 -10.24 -18.44
N GLU A 93 -1.38 -11.00 -17.39
CA GLU A 93 -1.71 -12.43 -17.49
C GLU A 93 -3.22 -12.69 -17.58
N VAL A 94 -4.02 -11.78 -17.06
CA VAL A 94 -5.47 -12.00 -16.90
C VAL A 94 -6.32 -11.16 -17.85
N CYS A 95 -5.80 -10.07 -18.41
CA CYS A 95 -6.48 -9.22 -19.39
C CYS A 95 -5.79 -9.34 -20.76
N ASP A 96 -6.39 -10.12 -21.67
CA ASP A 96 -5.84 -10.37 -23.00
C ASP A 96 -6.05 -9.20 -23.97
N ASP A 97 -7.10 -8.40 -23.74
CA ASP A 97 -7.39 -7.19 -24.53
C ASP A 97 -6.40 -6.08 -24.16
N GLU A 98 -5.55 -5.71 -25.11
CA GLU A 98 -4.49 -4.71 -24.92
C GLU A 98 -5.06 -3.30 -24.70
N ASP A 99 -6.12 -2.94 -25.41
CA ASP A 99 -6.74 -1.62 -25.30
C ASP A 99 -7.43 -1.47 -23.94
N LEU A 100 -8.17 -2.49 -23.52
CA LEU A 100 -8.80 -2.53 -22.19
C LEU A 100 -7.74 -2.47 -21.10
N ARG A 101 -6.66 -3.24 -21.21
CA ARG A 101 -5.56 -3.26 -20.25
C ARG A 101 -4.89 -1.90 -20.14
N ALA A 102 -4.57 -1.26 -21.25
CA ALA A 102 -4.00 0.09 -21.28
C ALA A 102 -4.95 1.12 -20.67
N HIS A 103 -6.25 1.02 -20.98
CA HIS A 103 -7.27 1.88 -20.40
C HIS A 103 -7.36 1.71 -18.87
N LEU A 104 -7.38 0.49 -18.36
CA LEU A 104 -7.44 0.21 -16.93
C LEU A 104 -6.20 0.76 -16.20
N ILE A 105 -5.00 0.53 -16.74
CA ILE A 105 -3.76 1.02 -16.14
C ILE A 105 -3.74 2.55 -16.12
N SER A 106 -4.10 3.22 -17.21
CA SER A 106 -4.10 4.68 -17.28
C SER A 106 -5.13 5.36 -16.37
N ASN A 107 -6.20 4.63 -16.00
CA ASN A 107 -7.24 5.10 -15.09
C ASN A 107 -7.13 4.49 -13.67
N CYS A 108 -6.00 3.91 -13.33
CA CYS A 108 -5.79 3.29 -12.03
C CYS A 108 -5.95 4.31 -10.90
N GLY A 109 -6.84 4.00 -9.94
CA GLY A 109 -7.14 4.87 -8.80
C GLY A 109 -5.91 5.18 -7.94
N PHE A 110 -4.96 4.25 -7.82
CA PHE A 110 -3.71 4.47 -7.10
C PHE A 110 -2.83 5.54 -7.77
N GLN A 111 -2.81 5.59 -9.10
CA GLN A 111 -2.09 6.65 -9.82
C GLN A 111 -2.77 8.01 -9.66
N SER A 112 -4.10 8.05 -9.79
CA SER A 112 -4.86 9.30 -9.77
C SER A 112 -4.98 9.92 -8.38
N HIS A 113 -4.88 9.13 -7.32
CA HIS A 113 -4.92 9.61 -5.93
C HIS A 113 -3.54 9.90 -5.34
N TRP A 114 -2.48 9.69 -6.13
CA TRP A 114 -1.11 9.96 -5.73
C TRP A 114 -0.73 9.34 -4.39
N SER A 115 -0.74 8.02 -4.33
CA SER A 115 -0.24 7.26 -3.17
C SER A 115 1.28 7.03 -3.26
N ALA A 116 2.02 8.09 -3.57
CA ALA A 116 3.47 8.02 -3.73
C ALA A 116 4.15 7.55 -2.44
N SER A 117 5.20 6.76 -2.57
CA SER A 117 5.92 6.20 -1.43
C SER A 117 7.42 6.36 -1.55
N ILE A 118 8.08 6.57 -0.42
CA ILE A 118 9.53 6.55 -0.33
C ILE A 118 9.96 5.29 0.44
N THR A 119 10.88 4.54 -0.14
CA THR A 119 11.51 3.37 0.46
C THR A 119 13.03 3.54 0.50
N PRO A 120 13.79 2.63 1.14
CA PRO A 120 15.25 2.65 1.02
C PRO A 120 15.77 2.57 -0.41
N LYS A 121 14.96 2.08 -1.36
CA LYS A 121 15.32 1.96 -2.79
C LYS A 121 14.92 3.17 -3.62
N GLY A 122 14.33 4.22 -3.02
CA GLY A 122 13.98 5.46 -3.71
C GLY A 122 12.51 5.86 -3.60
N GLY A 123 12.11 6.84 -4.42
CA GLY A 123 10.76 7.36 -4.54
C GLY A 123 9.96 6.66 -5.63
N PHE A 124 8.73 6.31 -5.33
CA PHE A 124 7.81 5.61 -6.23
C PHE A 124 6.51 6.40 -6.40
N PHE A 125 5.97 6.39 -7.61
CA PHE A 125 4.69 7.06 -7.90
C PHE A 125 3.50 6.41 -7.17
N CYS A 126 3.66 5.14 -6.73
CA CYS A 126 2.59 4.35 -6.13
C CYS A 126 3.17 3.43 -5.05
N GLU A 127 2.47 3.28 -3.92
CA GLU A 127 2.86 2.40 -2.83
C GLU A 127 2.90 0.91 -3.23
N ILE A 128 2.03 0.51 -4.19
CA ILE A 128 2.03 -0.85 -4.71
C ILE A 128 3.27 -1.07 -5.57
N ALA A 129 3.66 -0.12 -6.42
CA ALA A 129 4.91 -0.19 -7.17
C ALA A 129 6.12 -0.32 -6.25
N ALA A 130 6.16 0.46 -5.17
CA ALA A 130 7.19 0.37 -4.14
C ALA A 130 7.26 -1.03 -3.49
N SER A 131 6.10 -1.63 -3.23
CA SER A 131 6.00 -2.98 -2.67
C SER A 131 6.43 -4.06 -3.67
N LEU A 132 6.03 -3.94 -4.94
CA LEU A 132 6.42 -4.87 -6.01
C LEU A 132 7.92 -4.80 -6.28
N ASP A 133 8.53 -3.62 -6.20
CA ASP A 133 9.98 -3.47 -6.32
C ASP A 133 10.73 -4.30 -5.27
N TRP A 134 10.27 -4.29 -4.03
CA TRP A 134 10.83 -5.14 -2.99
C TRP A 134 10.58 -6.63 -3.23
N LEU A 135 9.35 -6.99 -3.61
CA LEU A 135 8.96 -8.38 -3.80
C LEU A 135 9.68 -9.05 -4.97
N PHE A 136 9.89 -8.31 -6.06
CA PHE A 136 10.47 -8.84 -7.30
C PHE A 136 11.92 -8.41 -7.52
N ASP A 137 12.55 -7.75 -6.53
CA ASP A 137 13.90 -7.23 -6.60
C ASP A 137 14.11 -6.32 -7.81
N GLY A 138 13.21 -5.36 -7.94
CA GLY A 138 13.23 -4.39 -9.03
C GLY A 138 14.38 -3.39 -8.94
N PRO A 139 14.51 -2.53 -9.96
CA PRO A 139 15.62 -1.59 -10.10
C PRO A 139 15.66 -0.46 -9.07
N GLY A 140 14.62 -0.29 -8.26
CA GLY A 140 14.47 0.81 -7.34
C GLY A 140 13.66 1.98 -7.89
N GLY A 141 13.47 2.98 -7.05
CA GLY A 141 12.73 4.19 -7.36
C GLY A 141 13.63 5.37 -7.78
N TYR A 142 13.02 6.52 -7.93
CA TYR A 142 13.73 7.77 -8.22
C TYR A 142 14.64 8.19 -7.07
N PRO A 143 15.72 8.94 -7.35
CA PRO A 143 16.49 9.58 -6.31
C PRO A 143 15.61 10.44 -5.40
N ILE A 144 15.85 10.35 -4.08
CA ILE A 144 15.12 11.13 -3.08
C ILE A 144 15.76 12.51 -2.99
N GLU A 145 15.31 13.41 -3.87
CA GLU A 145 15.76 14.78 -3.99
C GLU A 145 14.58 15.75 -3.92
N PRO A 146 14.74 17.02 -3.51
CA PRO A 146 13.66 17.99 -3.50
C PRO A 146 12.93 18.07 -4.85
N GLY A 147 11.61 18.01 -4.83
CA GLY A 147 10.77 18.07 -6.02
C GLY A 147 10.57 16.75 -6.77
N TRP A 148 11.17 15.63 -6.35
CA TRP A 148 10.96 14.33 -7.00
C TRP A 148 9.47 13.95 -7.12
N TRP A 149 8.69 14.37 -6.15
CA TRP A 149 7.24 14.14 -6.07
C TRP A 149 6.43 14.96 -7.06
N ASN A 150 7.01 15.98 -7.68
CA ASN A 150 6.35 16.86 -8.67
C ASN A 150 6.40 16.30 -10.11
N LYS A 151 6.49 14.98 -10.21
CA LYS A 151 6.48 14.26 -11.49
C LYS A 151 5.06 14.09 -11.99
N THR A 152 4.90 14.18 -13.33
CA THR A 152 3.63 13.90 -14.00
C THR A 152 3.54 12.42 -14.41
N PRO A 153 2.35 11.92 -14.81
CA PRO A 153 2.23 10.56 -15.35
C PRO A 153 3.18 10.23 -16.48
N SER A 154 3.54 11.19 -17.32
CA SER A 154 4.55 10.99 -18.37
C SER A 154 5.97 10.83 -17.84
N ASP A 155 6.27 11.41 -16.68
CA ASP A 155 7.61 11.36 -16.09
C ASP A 155 7.91 10.06 -15.36
N PHE A 156 6.90 9.28 -14.98
CA PHE A 156 7.07 7.99 -14.31
C PHE A 156 6.62 6.78 -15.14
N GLN A 157 6.62 6.91 -16.47
CA GLN A 157 6.26 5.81 -17.39
C GLN A 157 7.19 4.59 -17.27
N ASP A 158 8.43 4.79 -16.91
CA ASP A 158 9.38 3.72 -16.62
C ASP A 158 8.90 2.83 -15.46
N GLN A 159 8.43 3.43 -14.37
CA GLN A 159 7.85 2.67 -13.25
C GLN A 159 6.49 2.03 -13.62
N VAL A 160 5.67 2.72 -14.42
CA VAL A 160 4.42 2.15 -14.95
C VAL A 160 4.71 0.90 -15.77
N ALA A 161 5.68 0.97 -16.69
CA ALA A 161 6.10 -0.17 -17.51
C ALA A 161 6.64 -1.33 -16.69
N GLU A 162 7.39 -1.05 -15.62
CA GLU A 162 8.00 -2.06 -14.78
C GLU A 162 6.98 -2.78 -13.88
N TYR A 163 6.05 -2.04 -13.26
CA TYR A 163 5.23 -2.59 -12.17
C TYR A 163 3.76 -2.80 -12.51
N CYS A 164 3.14 -1.93 -13.32
CA CYS A 164 1.68 -1.97 -13.49
C CYS A 164 1.20 -3.24 -14.17
N GLY A 165 1.97 -3.82 -15.08
CA GLY A 165 1.65 -5.09 -15.72
C GLY A 165 1.62 -6.29 -14.77
N LYS A 166 2.31 -6.21 -13.63
CA LYS A 166 2.41 -7.25 -12.59
C LYS A 166 1.40 -7.06 -11.46
N CYS A 167 0.54 -6.04 -11.54
CA CYS A 167 -0.33 -5.56 -10.49
C CYS A 167 -1.81 -5.71 -10.88
N SER A 168 -2.67 -5.91 -9.91
CA SER A 168 -4.14 -5.88 -10.07
C SER A 168 -4.79 -4.59 -9.56
N GLY A 169 -4.02 -3.61 -9.11
CA GLY A 169 -4.57 -2.36 -8.59
C GLY A 169 -5.44 -1.57 -9.58
N ALA A 170 -5.21 -1.77 -10.89
CA ALA A 170 -6.02 -1.19 -11.96
C ALA A 170 -7.30 -1.98 -12.26
N ILE A 171 -7.42 -3.22 -11.79
CA ILE A 171 -8.55 -4.09 -12.09
C ILE A 171 -9.64 -3.86 -11.03
N PRO A 172 -10.89 -3.54 -11.42
CA PRO A 172 -12.00 -3.53 -10.48
C PRO A 172 -12.20 -4.94 -9.91
N MET A 173 -12.00 -5.10 -8.62
CA MET A 173 -12.10 -6.40 -7.94
C MET A 173 -12.92 -6.31 -6.66
N PRO A 174 -13.69 -7.36 -6.33
CA PRO A 174 -14.26 -7.48 -4.99
C PRO A 174 -13.14 -7.74 -3.97
N ALA A 175 -13.34 -7.34 -2.74
CA ALA A 175 -12.52 -7.85 -1.65
C ALA A 175 -12.85 -9.33 -1.40
N PHE A 176 -11.82 -10.15 -1.31
CA PHE A 176 -11.96 -11.58 -1.07
C PHE A 176 -11.70 -11.92 0.40
N SER A 177 -12.48 -12.88 0.90
CA SER A 177 -12.20 -13.56 2.16
C SER A 177 -11.94 -15.02 1.85
N ASP A 178 -10.94 -15.61 2.47
CA ASP A 178 -10.69 -17.05 2.33
C ASP A 178 -11.70 -17.93 3.09
N GLY A 179 -12.71 -17.31 3.71
CA GLY A 179 -13.77 -18.01 4.48
C GLY A 179 -13.29 -18.59 5.81
N GLN A 180 -12.00 -18.57 6.06
CA GLN A 180 -11.42 -19.13 7.30
C GLN A 180 -10.98 -18.04 8.29
N GLY A 181 -11.06 -16.78 7.87
CA GLY A 181 -10.72 -15.61 8.69
C GLY A 181 -9.38 -15.74 9.37
N ALA A 182 -8.90 -14.71 9.96
CA ALA A 182 -7.63 -14.65 10.68
C ALA A 182 -7.47 -15.66 11.87
N ARG A 183 -8.29 -16.69 11.95
CA ARG A 183 -8.22 -17.71 13.04
C ARG A 183 -6.86 -18.39 13.11
N ASN A 184 -6.12 -18.45 12.00
CA ASN A 184 -4.78 -19.03 11.95
C ASN A 184 -3.68 -18.04 11.53
N GLY A 185 -3.96 -16.74 11.46
CA GLY A 185 -2.98 -15.71 11.11
C GLY A 185 -2.55 -15.71 9.64
N HIS A 186 -3.17 -16.52 8.77
CA HIS A 186 -2.80 -16.65 7.36
C HIS A 186 -4.02 -16.41 6.48
N VAL A 187 -4.03 -15.27 5.79
CA VAL A 187 -4.97 -15.01 4.70
C VAL A 187 -4.39 -15.57 3.42
N ALA A 188 -5.16 -16.38 2.69
CA ALA A 188 -4.74 -16.86 1.38
C ALA A 188 -4.86 -15.72 0.36
N ASP A 189 -3.73 -15.25 -0.16
CA ASP A 189 -3.73 -14.29 -1.26
C ASP A 189 -4.00 -14.98 -2.59
N TYR A 190 -4.67 -14.27 -3.48
CA TYR A 190 -4.76 -14.66 -4.88
C TYR A 190 -3.59 -14.07 -5.65
N ILE A 191 -2.85 -14.92 -6.36
CA ILE A 191 -1.64 -14.57 -7.10
C ILE A 191 -1.73 -15.18 -8.51
N SER A 192 -1.39 -14.41 -9.54
CA SER A 192 -1.33 -14.96 -10.91
C SER A 192 -0.15 -15.93 -11.09
N PRO A 193 -0.21 -16.87 -12.04
CA PRO A 193 0.82 -17.92 -12.23
C PRO A 193 2.24 -17.37 -12.37
N GLY A 194 2.45 -16.34 -13.19
CA GLY A 194 3.76 -15.74 -13.39
C GLY A 194 4.30 -15.07 -12.13
N ASN A 195 3.44 -14.34 -11.39
CA ASN A 195 3.84 -13.77 -10.12
C ASN A 195 4.16 -14.84 -9.05
N VAL A 196 3.44 -15.98 -9.06
CA VAL A 196 3.80 -17.13 -8.20
C VAL A 196 5.21 -17.61 -8.48
N GLU A 197 5.54 -17.76 -9.77
CA GLU A 197 6.87 -18.23 -10.16
C GLU A 197 7.97 -17.24 -9.78
N LEU A 198 7.77 -15.95 -10.02
CA LEU A 198 8.70 -14.89 -9.59
C LEU A 198 8.91 -14.92 -8.08
N LEU A 199 7.84 -15.00 -7.29
CA LEU A 199 7.91 -15.05 -5.84
C LEU A 199 8.58 -16.34 -5.33
N ARG A 200 8.38 -17.46 -6.01
CA ARG A 200 9.06 -18.74 -5.69
C ARG A 200 10.56 -18.61 -5.90
N GLN A 201 11.00 -18.05 -7.04
CA GLN A 201 12.41 -17.81 -7.33
C GLN A 201 13.08 -16.89 -6.30
N ARG A 202 12.30 -15.97 -5.71
CA ARG A 202 12.76 -15.07 -4.64
C ARG A 202 12.69 -15.67 -3.24
N GLY A 203 12.25 -16.92 -3.12
CA GLY A 203 12.16 -17.59 -1.83
C GLY A 203 11.06 -17.03 -0.90
N SER A 204 9.99 -16.50 -1.47
CA SER A 204 8.86 -15.93 -0.70
C SER A 204 8.33 -16.96 0.31
N PRO A 205 8.35 -16.65 1.63
CA PRO A 205 7.84 -17.57 2.64
C PRO A 205 6.36 -17.91 2.44
N LYS A 206 5.56 -16.96 1.96
CA LYS A 206 4.13 -17.15 1.66
C LYS A 206 3.93 -18.19 0.57
N VAL A 207 4.68 -18.09 -0.53
CA VAL A 207 4.58 -19.03 -1.66
C VAL A 207 5.19 -20.39 -1.30
N LEU A 208 6.32 -20.42 -0.63
CA LEU A 208 6.95 -21.66 -0.17
C LEU A 208 6.10 -22.38 0.88
N GLY A 209 5.39 -21.65 1.74
CA GLY A 209 4.46 -22.18 2.74
C GLY A 209 3.09 -22.57 2.20
N GLY A 210 2.80 -22.30 0.92
CA GLY A 210 1.52 -22.65 0.30
C GLY A 210 0.34 -21.75 0.73
N HIS A 211 0.62 -20.56 1.28
CA HIS A 211 -0.40 -19.61 1.78
C HIS A 211 -0.93 -18.69 0.68
N TYR A 212 -1.32 -19.26 -0.44
CA TYR A 212 -1.86 -18.53 -1.59
C TYR A 212 -2.82 -19.40 -2.41
N ARG A 213 -3.59 -18.75 -3.29
CA ARG A 213 -4.40 -19.39 -4.33
C ARG A 213 -3.99 -18.84 -5.69
N VAL A 214 -3.89 -19.72 -6.69
CA VAL A 214 -3.59 -19.30 -8.05
C VAL A 214 -4.83 -18.70 -8.69
N TRP A 215 -4.68 -17.50 -9.25
CA TRP A 215 -5.72 -16.82 -9.99
C TRP A 215 -5.53 -17.05 -11.49
N THR A 216 -6.55 -17.59 -12.15
CA THR A 216 -6.53 -17.87 -13.60
C THR A 216 -7.74 -17.28 -14.34
N GLN A 217 -8.67 -16.66 -13.61
CA GLN A 217 -9.86 -16.07 -14.21
C GLN A 217 -9.48 -14.87 -15.09
N LYS A 218 -10.03 -14.81 -16.30
CA LYS A 218 -9.80 -13.67 -17.20
C LYS A 218 -10.62 -12.46 -16.80
N VAL A 219 -10.09 -11.31 -17.13
CA VAL A 219 -10.70 -9.98 -16.96
C VAL A 219 -10.96 -9.42 -18.34
N ASP A 220 -12.23 -9.28 -18.67
CA ASP A 220 -12.76 -8.70 -19.90
C ASP A 220 -13.66 -7.51 -19.56
N GLN A 221 -14.33 -6.94 -20.56
CA GLN A 221 -15.23 -5.82 -20.38
C GLN A 221 -16.43 -6.19 -19.49
N ASP A 222 -16.95 -7.40 -19.60
CA ASP A 222 -18.07 -7.87 -18.76
C ASP A 222 -17.65 -7.93 -17.29
N TRP A 223 -16.43 -8.38 -17.01
CA TRP A 223 -15.85 -8.32 -15.66
C TRP A 223 -15.80 -6.88 -15.15
N VAL A 224 -15.24 -5.97 -15.94
CA VAL A 224 -15.10 -4.56 -15.54
C VAL A 224 -16.47 -3.96 -15.25
N ASP A 225 -17.46 -4.18 -16.11
CA ASP A 225 -18.81 -3.64 -15.94
C ASP A 225 -19.52 -4.18 -14.69
N ASN A 226 -19.25 -5.42 -14.32
CA ASN A 226 -19.83 -6.04 -13.12
C ASN A 226 -19.19 -5.52 -11.81
N TYR A 227 -17.95 -5.04 -11.86
CA TYR A 227 -17.20 -4.67 -10.64
C TYR A 227 -16.76 -3.19 -10.58
N LYS A 228 -17.05 -2.37 -11.60
CA LYS A 228 -16.62 -0.96 -11.70
C LYS A 228 -16.91 -0.08 -10.47
N ASP A 229 -18.00 -0.37 -9.76
CA ASP A 229 -18.43 0.44 -8.62
C ASP A 229 -17.75 0.05 -7.30
N ARG A 230 -16.96 -1.03 -7.28
CA ARG A 230 -16.44 -1.59 -6.04
C ARG A 230 -15.08 -1.03 -5.62
N ASN A 231 -14.23 -0.63 -6.58
CA ASN A 231 -12.87 -0.17 -6.29
C ASN A 231 -12.75 1.27 -5.81
N LEU A 232 -13.72 2.13 -6.13
CA LEU A 232 -13.61 3.56 -5.80
C LEU A 232 -14.06 3.92 -4.38
N ARG A 233 -14.79 3.03 -3.71
CA ARG A 233 -15.35 3.33 -2.38
C ARG A 233 -14.33 3.17 -1.25
N SER A 234 -13.39 2.24 -1.35
CA SER A 234 -12.45 1.94 -0.26
C SER A 234 -11.43 3.06 0.01
N PHE A 235 -11.14 3.91 -0.98
CA PHE A 235 -10.15 4.99 -0.81
C PHE A 235 -10.75 6.35 -0.45
N ARG A 236 -12.06 6.56 -0.64
CA ARG A 236 -12.71 7.85 -0.39
C ARG A 236 -13.22 8.02 1.03
N ASP A 237 -13.45 6.94 1.74
CA ASP A 237 -14.13 6.93 3.04
C ASP A 237 -13.20 6.55 4.20
N PHE A 238 -11.87 6.74 4.05
CA PHE A 238 -10.94 6.58 5.15
C PHE A 238 -11.12 7.75 6.13
N GLU A 239 -12.02 7.58 7.09
CA GLU A 239 -12.00 8.41 8.29
C GLU A 239 -10.78 7.99 9.14
N ALA A 240 -9.98 8.99 9.52
CA ALA A 240 -8.89 8.77 10.45
C ALA A 240 -9.49 8.45 11.83
N PHE A 241 -9.31 7.24 12.30
CA PHE A 241 -9.73 6.84 13.65
C PHE A 241 -8.64 6.02 14.33
N SER A 242 -8.63 6.10 15.63
CA SER A 242 -7.70 5.34 16.47
C SER A 242 -8.27 3.96 16.82
N PRO A 243 -7.45 3.01 17.30
CA PRO A 243 -7.95 1.74 17.82
C PRO A 243 -9.03 1.89 18.91
N GLU A 244 -8.99 2.97 19.69
CA GLU A 244 -10.02 3.24 20.70
C GLU A 244 -11.36 3.62 20.08
N ASP A 245 -11.36 4.31 18.94
CA ASP A 245 -12.59 4.66 18.23
C ASP A 245 -13.23 3.42 17.62
N VAL A 246 -12.41 2.50 17.08
CA VAL A 246 -12.87 1.18 16.62
C VAL A 246 -13.48 0.38 17.74
N ALA A 247 -12.82 0.31 18.90
CA ALA A 247 -13.33 -0.42 20.06
C ALA A 247 -14.67 0.16 20.54
N LYS A 248 -14.86 1.48 20.51
CA LYS A 248 -16.14 2.11 20.84
C LYS A 248 -17.24 1.78 19.85
N GLN A 249 -16.93 1.76 18.55
CA GLN A 249 -17.89 1.36 17.52
C GLN A 249 -18.30 -0.10 17.65
N ALA A 250 -17.34 -1.00 17.87
CA ALA A 250 -17.63 -2.42 18.08
C ALA A 250 -18.48 -2.69 19.33
N ALA A 251 -18.34 -1.88 20.39
CA ALA A 251 -19.14 -1.99 21.60
C ALA A 251 -20.55 -1.39 21.47
N SER A 252 -20.82 -0.62 20.41
CA SER A 252 -22.10 0.02 20.12
C SER A 252 -22.98 -0.77 19.13
N MET A 253 -22.49 -1.85 18.58
CA MET A 253 -23.18 -2.80 17.69
C MET A 253 -23.63 -4.05 18.45
#